data_93554ed0fb9555c5350833bb9c66475d
#
_entry.id   93554ed0fb9555c5350833bb9c66475d
#
_cell.length_a   1.000
_cell.length_b   1.000
_cell.length_c   1.000
_cell.angle_alpha   90.00
_cell.angle_beta   90.00
_cell.angle_gamma   90.00
#
_symmetry.space_group_name_H-M   'P 1'
#
loop_
_entity.id
_entity.type
_entity.pdbx_description
1 polymer ?
#
loop_
_entity_poly.entity_id
_entity_poly.type
_entity_poly.pdbx_seq_one_letter_code
_entity_poly.pdbx_strand_id
1 'polypeptide(L)'
;MQANTMNKIKSSLKLAVLTTALVSLAASFSISNLASANEPTAPQKIDINAGEALYSNGDASRGIVACVGCHGPNGNSASGTWPKLAAQHAGYTNSQLKHFKAGERANPVMMGMSAALQDADMANIAAYLNKQVQKPGTAKTKETIELGQSIYRGGIAAKNVPACAACHGPAGAGIPVQYPRIGGQWAEYTETQLISFRAGVRKNLQMNMIAAKLSDTELKAVSDYIAGLR
;
A
#
# COMPACT_ATOMS: atom_id res chain seq x y z
N MET A 1 33.04 45.51 42.00
CA MET A 1 32.60 46.19 43.26
C MET A 1 31.68 45.24 44.00
N GLN A 2 32.17 44.81 45.16
CA GLN A 2 31.51 44.42 46.41
C GLN A 2 30.49 43.29 46.32
N ALA A 3 30.75 42.11 46.82
CA ALA A 3 31.18 41.64 48.16
C ALA A 3 29.97 41.44 49.11
N ASN A 4 29.93 40.14 49.56
CA ASN A 4 29.57 39.69 50.92
C ASN A 4 28.09 39.74 51.33
N THR A 5 27.50 38.72 51.93
CA THR A 5 27.89 38.18 53.24
C THR A 5 27.23 36.84 53.55
N MET A 6 28.04 35.91 54.07
CA MET A 6 27.61 34.70 54.81
C MET A 6 26.88 35.07 56.08
N ASN A 7 25.89 34.29 56.47
CA ASN A 7 25.69 34.08 57.90
C ASN A 7 25.21 32.67 58.25
N LYS A 8 26.03 32.00 59.05
CA LYS A 8 25.79 30.74 59.77
C LYS A 8 24.89 30.98 60.95
N ILE A 9 23.95 30.10 61.20
CA ILE A 9 23.54 29.84 62.61
C ILE A 9 23.39 28.31 62.78
N LYS A 10 24.11 27.80 63.79
CA LYS A 10 24.17 26.44 64.29
C LYS A 10 23.10 26.20 65.38
N SER A 11 22.87 24.89 65.64
CA SER A 11 22.40 24.33 66.92
C SER A 11 20.88 24.17 67.02
N SER A 12 20.27 23.07 67.41
CA SER A 12 20.61 22.11 68.48
C SER A 12 19.82 20.81 68.33
N LEU A 13 20.44 19.78 68.67
CA LEU A 13 20.01 18.43 68.96
C LEU A 13 18.93 18.34 70.00
N LYS A 14 17.79 17.67 69.74
CA LYS A 14 17.01 16.99 70.78
C LYS A 14 16.50 15.65 70.29
N LEU A 15 17.09 14.61 70.86
CA LEU A 15 16.71 13.23 70.81
C LEU A 15 15.39 13.05 71.58
N ALA A 16 14.39 12.49 70.91
CA ALA A 16 13.22 11.92 71.55
C ALA A 16 12.96 10.55 70.93
N VAL A 17 13.35 9.55 71.67
CA VAL A 17 12.97 8.12 71.45
C VAL A 17 11.51 8.02 71.93
N LEU A 18 10.60 7.59 71.05
CA LEU A 18 9.36 6.97 71.49
C LEU A 18 9.02 5.81 70.55
N THR A 19 8.96 4.70 71.19
CA THR A 19 8.64 3.34 70.70
C THR A 19 7.20 3.20 70.26
N THR A 20 7.00 2.18 69.42
CA THR A 20 5.82 1.36 69.23
C THR A 20 4.81 1.76 68.14
N ALA A 21 4.70 0.97 67.18
CA ALA A 21 3.66 0.01 66.83
C ALA A 21 3.78 -0.40 65.35
N LEU A 22 4.22 -1.62 65.14
CA LEU A 22 4.06 -2.34 63.87
C LEU A 22 2.55 -2.51 63.61
N VAL A 23 2.01 -1.79 62.62
CA VAL A 23 0.78 -2.18 61.94
C VAL A 23 1.19 -2.60 60.54
N SER A 24 1.30 -3.90 60.37
CA SER A 24 1.49 -4.55 59.07
C SER A 24 0.22 -4.42 58.26
N LEU A 25 0.11 -3.38 57.44
CA LEU A 25 -0.93 -3.28 56.44
C LEU A 25 -0.37 -3.94 55.16
N ALA A 26 -0.67 -5.22 55.01
CA ALA A 26 -0.43 -5.94 53.77
C ALA A 26 -1.33 -5.35 52.69
N ALA A 27 -0.84 -4.36 51.97
CA ALA A 27 -1.45 -3.88 50.75
C ALA A 27 -1.21 -4.97 49.66
N SER A 28 -2.20 -5.84 49.48
CA SER A 28 -2.25 -6.75 48.36
C SER A 28 -2.36 -5.92 47.08
N PHE A 29 -1.23 -5.57 46.51
CA PHE A 29 -1.19 -5.06 45.14
C PHE A 29 -1.54 -6.22 44.21
N SER A 30 -2.78 -6.30 43.84
CA SER A 30 -3.20 -7.10 42.70
C SER A 30 -2.53 -6.55 41.47
N ILE A 31 -1.43 -7.14 41.05
CA ILE A 31 -0.83 -6.91 39.73
C ILE A 31 -1.83 -7.50 38.71
N SER A 32 -2.81 -6.70 38.34
CA SER A 32 -3.67 -6.99 37.18
C SER A 32 -2.77 -7.07 35.97
N ASN A 33 -2.71 -8.26 35.38
CA ASN A 33 -1.97 -8.59 34.17
C ASN A 33 -2.20 -7.58 33.04
N LEU A 34 -1.26 -6.65 32.88
CA LEU A 34 -1.04 -5.90 31.65
C LEU A 34 0.01 -6.64 30.79
N ALA A 35 -0.24 -7.90 30.55
CA ALA A 35 0.50 -8.68 29.56
C ALA A 35 -0.49 -9.10 28.47
N SER A 36 -1.12 -8.11 27.80
CA SER A 36 -1.59 -8.34 26.44
C SER A 36 -0.39 -8.07 25.53
N ALA A 37 0.66 -8.86 25.71
CA ALA A 37 1.74 -8.94 24.74
C ALA A 37 1.11 -9.49 23.46
N ASN A 38 1.29 -8.76 22.37
CA ASN A 38 1.08 -9.21 20.99
C ASN A 38 1.65 -10.62 20.85
N GLU A 39 0.80 -11.64 21.02
CA GLU A 39 1.15 -12.96 20.52
C GLU A 39 1.37 -12.80 19.02
N PRO A 40 2.47 -13.30 18.47
CA PRO A 40 2.66 -13.33 17.03
C PRO A 40 1.49 -14.15 16.46
N THR A 41 0.54 -13.45 15.84
CA THR A 41 -0.58 -14.10 15.16
C THR A 41 0.00 -15.10 14.18
N ALA A 42 -0.38 -16.38 14.35
CA ALA A 42 0.05 -17.44 13.46
C ALA A 42 -0.13 -17.00 12.00
N PRO A 43 0.78 -17.38 11.08
CA PRO A 43 0.70 -16.97 9.69
C PRO A 43 -0.69 -17.29 9.15
N GLN A 44 -1.41 -16.27 8.70
CA GLN A 44 -2.77 -16.42 8.19
C GLN A 44 -2.77 -17.41 7.02
N LYS A 45 -3.50 -18.50 7.14
CA LYS A 45 -3.67 -19.47 6.06
C LYS A 45 -4.47 -18.83 4.94
N ILE A 46 -3.88 -18.77 3.75
CA ILE A 46 -4.51 -18.21 2.55
C ILE A 46 -5.57 -19.21 2.04
N ASP A 47 -6.77 -18.72 1.78
CA ASP A 47 -7.87 -19.45 1.17
C ASP A 47 -8.25 -18.80 -0.17
N ILE A 48 -7.79 -19.41 -1.26
CA ILE A 48 -8.03 -18.90 -2.63
C ILE A 48 -9.51 -19.01 -3.00
N ASN A 49 -10.22 -20.04 -2.53
CA ASN A 49 -11.64 -20.24 -2.84
C ASN A 49 -12.50 -19.18 -2.12
N ALA A 50 -12.17 -18.87 -0.87
CA ALA A 50 -12.80 -17.74 -0.18
C ALA A 50 -12.53 -16.41 -0.89
N GLY A 51 -11.32 -16.22 -1.41
CA GLY A 51 -10.96 -15.05 -2.22
C GLY A 51 -11.76 -14.95 -3.51
N GLU A 52 -11.97 -16.07 -4.21
CA GLU A 52 -12.81 -16.16 -5.41
C GLU A 52 -14.27 -15.84 -5.09
N ALA A 53 -14.82 -16.44 -4.03
CA ALA A 53 -16.19 -16.21 -3.60
C ALA A 53 -16.45 -14.72 -3.30
N LEU A 54 -15.57 -14.08 -2.53
CA LEU A 54 -15.69 -12.64 -2.24
C LEU A 54 -15.53 -11.78 -3.49
N TYR A 55 -14.57 -12.10 -4.36
CA TYR A 55 -14.36 -11.37 -5.60
C TYR A 55 -15.59 -11.42 -6.51
N SER A 56 -16.19 -12.61 -6.67
CA SER A 56 -17.25 -12.87 -7.63
C SER A 56 -18.64 -12.53 -7.11
N ASN A 57 -18.91 -12.76 -5.82
CA ASN A 57 -20.24 -12.64 -5.23
C ASN A 57 -20.35 -11.52 -4.19
N GLY A 58 -19.23 -11.07 -3.63
CA GLY A 58 -19.23 -10.19 -2.47
C GLY A 58 -19.73 -10.91 -1.21
N ASP A 59 -20.15 -10.12 -0.22
CA ASP A 59 -20.81 -10.59 1.00
C ASP A 59 -21.78 -9.51 1.49
N ALA A 60 -23.04 -9.65 1.14
CA ALA A 60 -24.07 -8.68 1.48
C ALA A 60 -24.27 -8.52 2.99
N SER A 61 -24.05 -9.58 3.78
CA SER A 61 -24.19 -9.53 5.24
C SER A 61 -23.14 -8.62 5.90
N ARG A 62 -21.99 -8.46 5.26
CA ARG A 62 -20.90 -7.59 5.69
C ARG A 62 -20.79 -6.28 4.88
N GLY A 63 -21.70 -6.06 3.92
CA GLY A 63 -21.66 -4.90 3.05
C GLY A 63 -20.51 -4.93 2.02
N ILE A 64 -20.01 -6.12 1.67
CA ILE A 64 -18.94 -6.28 0.68
C ILE A 64 -19.57 -6.46 -0.69
N VAL A 65 -19.35 -5.50 -1.58
CA VAL A 65 -19.83 -5.54 -2.96
C VAL A 65 -18.89 -6.40 -3.82
N ALA A 66 -19.44 -7.16 -4.77
CA ALA A 66 -18.69 -8.02 -5.67
C ALA A 66 -17.74 -7.19 -6.57
N CYS A 67 -16.47 -7.55 -6.59
CA CYS A 67 -15.42 -6.84 -7.34
C CYS A 67 -15.56 -7.06 -8.85
N VAL A 68 -16.12 -8.20 -9.24
CA VAL A 68 -16.31 -8.62 -10.64
C VAL A 68 -17.11 -7.63 -11.46
N GLY A 69 -18.04 -6.88 -10.85
CA GLY A 69 -18.88 -5.90 -11.53
C GLY A 69 -18.09 -4.81 -12.25
N CYS A 70 -16.97 -4.39 -11.68
CA CYS A 70 -16.11 -3.36 -12.28
C CYS A 70 -14.84 -3.98 -12.88
N HIS A 71 -14.19 -4.90 -12.16
CA HIS A 71 -12.90 -5.46 -12.58
C HIS A 71 -13.01 -6.68 -13.52
N GLY A 72 -14.24 -7.08 -13.84
CA GLY A 72 -14.56 -8.15 -14.80
C GLY A 72 -14.25 -9.55 -14.28
N PRO A 73 -14.69 -10.58 -15.01
CA PRO A 73 -14.40 -11.97 -14.65
C PRO A 73 -12.89 -12.24 -14.55
N ASN A 74 -12.49 -12.91 -13.48
CA ASN A 74 -11.09 -13.27 -13.22
C ASN A 74 -10.14 -12.06 -13.21
N GLY A 75 -10.62 -10.86 -12.84
CA GLY A 75 -9.80 -9.66 -12.80
C GLY A 75 -9.45 -9.08 -14.19
N ASN A 76 -10.21 -9.44 -15.23
CA ASN A 76 -10.02 -8.94 -16.59
C ASN A 76 -11.12 -7.94 -16.96
N SER A 77 -10.98 -6.70 -16.50
CA SER A 77 -11.91 -5.61 -16.83
C SER A 77 -12.05 -5.40 -18.34
N ALA A 78 -13.23 -4.95 -18.76
CA ALA A 78 -13.53 -4.67 -20.16
C ALA A 78 -13.25 -3.21 -20.56
N SER A 79 -12.88 -2.34 -19.63
CA SER A 79 -12.75 -0.91 -19.85
C SER A 79 -11.53 -0.33 -19.13
N GLY A 80 -10.87 0.65 -19.74
CA GLY A 80 -9.76 1.40 -19.17
C GLY A 80 -10.10 2.22 -17.92
N THR A 81 -11.38 2.42 -17.63
CA THR A 81 -11.85 3.04 -16.39
C THR A 81 -11.51 2.19 -15.17
N TRP A 82 -11.56 0.87 -15.32
CA TRP A 82 -11.28 -0.09 -14.25
C TRP A 82 -10.04 -0.89 -14.58
N PRO A 83 -9.05 -0.99 -13.68
CA PRO A 83 -7.83 -1.72 -13.98
C PRO A 83 -8.07 -3.22 -14.10
N LYS A 84 -7.27 -3.88 -14.94
CA LYS A 84 -7.08 -5.32 -14.88
C LYS A 84 -6.34 -5.67 -13.60
N LEU A 85 -6.81 -6.69 -12.91
CA LEU A 85 -6.25 -7.18 -11.65
C LEU A 85 -5.63 -8.59 -11.80
N ALA A 86 -5.98 -9.29 -12.88
CA ALA A 86 -5.47 -10.63 -13.16
C ALA A 86 -3.94 -10.68 -13.21
N ALA A 87 -3.34 -11.74 -12.70
CA ALA A 87 -1.91 -11.99 -12.65
C ALA A 87 -1.09 -10.91 -11.90
N GLN A 88 -1.74 -10.03 -11.13
CA GLN A 88 -1.02 -9.09 -10.29
C GLN A 88 -0.40 -9.81 -9.09
N HIS A 89 0.76 -9.36 -8.64
CA HIS A 89 1.39 -9.91 -7.44
C HIS A 89 0.49 -9.80 -6.22
N ALA A 90 0.28 -10.92 -5.52
CA ALA A 90 -0.64 -10.97 -4.38
C ALA A 90 -0.25 -9.96 -3.29
N GLY A 91 1.04 -9.83 -2.97
CA GLY A 91 1.52 -8.84 -2.00
C GLY A 91 1.19 -7.40 -2.40
N TYR A 92 1.28 -7.07 -3.70
CA TYR A 92 0.92 -5.75 -4.20
C TYR A 92 -0.60 -5.51 -4.12
N THR A 93 -1.43 -6.46 -4.56
CA THR A 93 -2.89 -6.32 -4.48
C THR A 93 -3.35 -6.16 -3.05
N ASN A 94 -2.85 -7.00 -2.14
CA ASN A 94 -3.15 -6.92 -0.71
C ASN A 94 -2.77 -5.53 -0.13
N SER A 95 -1.55 -5.06 -0.40
CA SER A 95 -1.09 -3.74 0.03
C SER A 95 -1.98 -2.62 -0.52
N GLN A 96 -2.39 -2.67 -1.79
CA GLN A 96 -3.24 -1.64 -2.36
C GLN A 96 -4.65 -1.62 -1.73
N LEU A 97 -5.25 -2.78 -1.43
CA LEU A 97 -6.53 -2.83 -0.71
C LEU A 97 -6.40 -2.22 0.69
N LYS A 98 -5.30 -2.51 1.40
CA LYS A 98 -5.01 -1.89 2.70
C LYS A 98 -4.85 -0.37 2.59
N HIS A 99 -4.10 0.11 1.60
CA HIS A 99 -3.91 1.56 1.39
C HIS A 99 -5.23 2.27 1.05
N PHE A 100 -6.12 1.65 0.27
CA PHE A 100 -7.45 2.20 0.03
C PHE A 100 -8.27 2.26 1.32
N LYS A 101 -8.30 1.16 2.10
CA LYS A 101 -9.01 1.10 3.38
C LYS A 101 -8.50 2.14 4.37
N ALA A 102 -7.19 2.36 4.43
CA ALA A 102 -6.55 3.35 5.31
C ALA A 102 -6.64 4.79 4.78
N GLY A 103 -7.13 5.01 3.55
CA GLY A 103 -7.14 6.34 2.92
C GLY A 103 -5.78 6.81 2.41
N GLU A 104 -4.73 5.99 2.52
CA GLU A 104 -3.38 6.31 2.04
C GLU A 104 -3.31 6.40 0.52
N ARG A 105 -4.16 5.63 -0.17
CA ARG A 105 -4.41 5.74 -1.60
C ARG A 105 -5.80 6.31 -1.83
N ALA A 106 -5.87 7.59 -2.20
CA ALA A 106 -7.13 8.27 -2.41
C ALA A 106 -7.82 7.80 -3.69
N ASN A 107 -8.97 7.16 -3.54
CA ASN A 107 -9.94 6.85 -4.58
C ASN A 107 -11.29 6.57 -3.90
N PRO A 108 -12.28 7.45 -4.00
CA PRO A 108 -13.54 7.32 -3.25
C PRO A 108 -14.25 5.98 -3.46
N VAL A 109 -14.25 5.46 -4.69
CA VAL A 109 -14.87 4.18 -5.00
C VAL A 109 -14.15 3.04 -4.27
N MET A 110 -12.81 2.94 -4.46
CA MET A 110 -12.05 1.84 -3.86
C MET A 110 -11.93 1.95 -2.33
N MET A 111 -11.96 3.16 -1.78
CA MET A 111 -12.03 3.36 -0.31
C MET A 111 -13.32 2.77 0.24
N GLY A 112 -14.47 3.05 -0.39
CA GLY A 112 -15.75 2.45 -0.03
C GLY A 112 -15.76 0.93 -0.18
N MET A 113 -15.24 0.42 -1.30
CA MET A 113 -15.17 -1.01 -1.58
C MET A 113 -14.28 -1.79 -0.61
N SER A 114 -13.23 -1.13 -0.09
CA SER A 114 -12.27 -1.76 0.82
C SER A 114 -12.67 -1.63 2.31
N ALA A 115 -13.61 -0.76 2.63
CA ALA A 115 -13.92 -0.40 4.02
C ALA A 115 -14.29 -1.59 4.90
N ALA A 116 -15.15 -2.48 4.40
CA ALA A 116 -15.64 -3.65 5.12
C ALA A 116 -14.69 -4.88 5.06
N LEU A 117 -13.65 -4.84 4.20
CA LEU A 117 -12.72 -5.96 4.05
C LEU A 117 -11.84 -6.12 5.30
N GLN A 118 -11.69 -7.35 5.76
CA GLN A 118 -10.69 -7.73 6.77
C GLN A 118 -9.35 -8.07 6.11
N ASP A 119 -8.29 -8.15 6.89
CA ASP A 119 -6.95 -8.51 6.39
C ASP A 119 -6.95 -9.88 5.69
N ALA A 120 -7.74 -10.84 6.23
CA ALA A 120 -7.96 -12.15 5.62
C ALA A 120 -8.58 -12.05 4.23
N ASP A 121 -9.63 -11.24 4.09
CA ASP A 121 -10.33 -11.05 2.83
C ASP A 121 -9.40 -10.49 1.75
N MET A 122 -8.64 -9.44 2.11
CA MET A 122 -7.70 -8.80 1.20
C MET A 122 -6.60 -9.75 0.73
N ALA A 123 -6.06 -10.57 1.65
CA ALA A 123 -5.05 -11.56 1.33
C ALA A 123 -5.58 -12.68 0.43
N ASN A 124 -6.81 -13.16 0.71
CA ASN A 124 -7.46 -14.21 -0.07
C ASN A 124 -7.84 -13.73 -1.49
N ILE A 125 -8.44 -12.55 -1.61
CA ILE A 125 -8.74 -11.92 -2.91
C ILE A 125 -7.45 -11.70 -3.71
N ALA A 126 -6.40 -11.22 -3.08
CA ALA A 126 -5.11 -11.01 -3.72
C ALA A 126 -4.49 -12.31 -4.24
N ALA A 127 -4.57 -13.39 -3.46
CA ALA A 127 -4.10 -14.71 -3.86
C ALA A 127 -4.91 -15.29 -5.02
N TYR A 128 -6.23 -15.14 -5.01
CA TYR A 128 -7.10 -15.52 -6.12
C TYR A 128 -6.70 -14.80 -7.41
N LEU A 129 -6.60 -13.48 -7.38
CA LEU A 129 -6.26 -12.65 -8.56
C LEU A 129 -4.86 -12.95 -9.11
N ASN A 130 -3.92 -13.27 -8.24
CA ASN A 130 -2.56 -13.66 -8.66
C ASN A 130 -2.52 -14.94 -9.50
N LYS A 131 -3.46 -15.85 -9.28
CA LYS A 131 -3.58 -17.10 -10.04
C LYS A 131 -4.29 -16.93 -11.39
N GLN A 132 -4.91 -15.79 -11.62
CA GLN A 132 -5.66 -15.57 -12.85
C GLN A 132 -4.73 -15.25 -14.02
N VAL A 133 -5.18 -15.59 -15.23
CA VAL A 133 -4.46 -15.26 -16.48
C VAL A 133 -4.95 -13.88 -16.96
N GLN A 134 -4.01 -12.97 -17.12
CA GLN A 134 -4.34 -11.65 -17.67
C GLN A 134 -4.57 -11.74 -19.18
N LYS A 135 -5.72 -11.23 -19.64
CA LYS A 135 -5.95 -11.00 -21.06
C LYS A 135 -5.06 -9.85 -21.53
N PRO A 136 -4.26 -10.04 -22.59
CA PRO A 136 -3.35 -9.00 -23.05
C PRO A 136 -4.11 -7.75 -23.48
N GLY A 137 -3.48 -6.60 -23.27
CA GLY A 137 -3.89 -5.33 -23.84
C GLY A 137 -3.33 -5.16 -25.25
N THR A 138 -3.58 -4.00 -25.83
CA THR A 138 -3.07 -3.64 -27.16
C THR A 138 -2.66 -2.18 -27.13
N ALA A 139 -1.48 -1.86 -27.65
CA ALA A 139 -1.11 -0.50 -27.99
C ALA A 139 -1.95 -0.04 -29.19
N LYS A 140 -2.48 1.17 -29.10
CA LYS A 140 -3.45 1.68 -30.08
C LYS A 140 -2.87 2.77 -30.98
N THR A 141 -1.84 3.47 -30.51
CA THR A 141 -1.31 4.67 -31.15
C THR A 141 0.03 4.38 -31.80
N LYS A 142 0.01 4.00 -33.09
CA LYS A 142 1.19 3.61 -33.85
C LYS A 142 2.28 4.69 -33.84
N GLU A 143 1.87 5.95 -33.91
CA GLU A 143 2.77 7.11 -33.99
C GLU A 143 3.58 7.35 -32.71
N THR A 144 3.11 6.84 -31.58
CA THR A 144 3.77 7.03 -30.29
C THR A 144 4.46 5.78 -29.76
N ILE A 145 4.35 4.64 -30.44
CA ILE A 145 4.94 3.36 -29.99
C ILE A 145 6.45 3.47 -29.82
N GLU A 146 7.16 4.07 -30.77
CA GLU A 146 8.62 4.20 -30.70
C GLU A 146 9.05 5.07 -29.52
N LEU A 147 8.39 6.18 -29.28
CA LEU A 147 8.62 7.01 -28.11
C LEU A 147 8.36 6.27 -26.83
N GLY A 148 7.20 5.58 -26.73
CA GLY A 148 6.85 4.78 -25.56
C GLY A 148 7.84 3.66 -25.29
N GLN A 149 8.30 2.97 -26.34
CA GLN A 149 9.32 1.94 -26.26
C GLN A 149 10.66 2.50 -25.77
N SER A 150 11.09 3.62 -26.34
CA SER A 150 12.32 4.28 -25.96
C SER A 150 12.32 4.67 -24.48
N ILE A 151 11.24 5.28 -24.01
CA ILE A 151 11.09 5.66 -22.60
C ILE A 151 11.05 4.41 -21.70
N TYR A 152 10.27 3.41 -22.07
CA TYR A 152 10.12 2.21 -21.25
C TYR A 152 11.44 1.45 -21.09
N ARG A 153 12.19 1.27 -22.19
CA ARG A 153 13.42 0.47 -22.23
C ARG A 153 14.68 1.25 -21.92
N GLY A 154 14.74 2.53 -22.29
CA GLY A 154 15.94 3.37 -22.17
C GLY A 154 15.84 4.49 -21.14
N GLY A 155 14.61 4.88 -20.76
CA GLY A 155 14.41 6.08 -19.94
C GLY A 155 14.62 7.38 -20.73
N ILE A 156 14.83 8.48 -20.01
CA ILE A 156 15.12 9.80 -20.60
C ILE A 156 16.31 10.39 -19.83
N ALA A 157 17.52 10.14 -20.30
CA ALA A 157 18.76 10.53 -19.62
C ALA A 157 18.82 12.06 -19.34
N ALA A 158 18.39 12.88 -20.30
CA ALA A 158 18.38 14.35 -20.16
C ALA A 158 17.47 14.85 -19.02
N LYS A 159 16.51 14.04 -18.57
CA LYS A 159 15.59 14.34 -17.46
C LYS A 159 15.89 13.53 -16.20
N ASN A 160 16.94 12.71 -16.20
CA ASN A 160 17.20 11.73 -15.14
C ASN A 160 15.95 10.85 -14.86
N VAL A 161 15.29 10.37 -15.91
CA VAL A 161 14.20 9.39 -15.83
C VAL A 161 14.80 8.02 -16.16
N PRO A 162 14.81 7.06 -15.20
CA PRO A 162 15.31 5.72 -15.45
C PRO A 162 14.38 4.95 -16.39
N ALA A 163 14.90 3.90 -17.02
CA ALA A 163 14.08 2.96 -17.78
C ALA A 163 13.02 2.32 -16.88
N CYS A 164 11.75 2.33 -17.27
CA CYS A 164 10.67 1.69 -16.53
C CYS A 164 10.92 0.17 -16.38
N ALA A 165 11.53 -0.43 -17.42
CA ALA A 165 11.92 -1.83 -17.44
C ALA A 165 12.90 -2.23 -16.33
N ALA A 166 13.70 -1.28 -15.80
CA ALA A 166 14.66 -1.57 -14.73
C ALA A 166 13.98 -2.06 -13.44
N CYS A 167 12.77 -1.57 -13.16
CA CYS A 167 12.00 -1.95 -11.99
C CYS A 167 10.81 -2.86 -12.35
N HIS A 168 10.11 -2.56 -13.45
CA HIS A 168 8.93 -3.31 -13.84
C HIS A 168 9.20 -4.50 -14.76
N GLY A 169 10.47 -4.75 -15.10
CA GLY A 169 10.88 -5.83 -15.98
C GLY A 169 10.66 -5.55 -17.48
N PRO A 170 11.34 -6.27 -18.38
CA PRO A 170 11.31 -6.00 -19.82
C PRO A 170 9.94 -6.23 -20.46
N ALA A 171 9.13 -7.14 -19.91
CA ALA A 171 7.75 -7.45 -20.32
C ALA A 171 6.70 -6.80 -19.36
N GLY A 172 7.10 -5.94 -18.45
CA GLY A 172 6.19 -5.34 -17.49
C GLY A 172 5.63 -6.34 -16.46
N ALA A 173 6.30 -7.47 -16.24
CA ALA A 173 5.86 -8.48 -15.29
C ALA A 173 6.00 -8.04 -13.83
N GLY A 174 6.85 -7.05 -13.57
CA GLY A 174 7.17 -6.58 -12.23
C GLY A 174 8.16 -7.50 -11.51
N ILE A 175 8.43 -7.15 -10.27
CA ILE A 175 9.21 -7.95 -9.32
C ILE A 175 8.36 -8.11 -8.06
N PRO A 176 7.93 -9.34 -7.70
CA PRO A 176 7.19 -9.56 -6.47
C PRO A 176 8.06 -9.13 -5.29
N VAL A 177 7.54 -8.47 -4.44
CA VAL A 177 6.51 -7.77 -3.80
C VAL A 177 6.65 -6.26 -4.08
N GLN A 178 7.85 -5.83 -4.52
CA GLN A 178 8.26 -4.43 -4.60
C GLN A 178 7.63 -3.68 -5.78
N TYR A 179 7.68 -4.27 -6.96
CA TYR A 179 7.26 -3.61 -8.19
C TYR A 179 6.09 -4.35 -8.84
N PRO A 180 4.96 -3.67 -9.09
CA PRO A 180 3.79 -4.31 -9.66
C PRO A 180 3.99 -4.73 -11.12
N ARG A 181 3.23 -5.75 -11.52
CA ARG A 181 2.98 -6.03 -12.92
C ARG A 181 2.23 -4.86 -13.55
N ILE A 182 2.71 -4.36 -14.68
CA ILE A 182 2.08 -3.30 -15.46
C ILE A 182 1.86 -3.69 -16.92
N GLY A 183 2.58 -4.68 -17.44
CA GLY A 183 2.43 -5.16 -18.81
C GLY A 183 1.01 -5.63 -19.10
N GLY A 184 0.45 -5.22 -20.24
CA GLY A 184 -0.89 -5.56 -20.66
C GLY A 184 -2.03 -4.81 -19.93
N GLN A 185 -1.71 -3.85 -19.05
CA GLN A 185 -2.70 -2.99 -18.40
C GLN A 185 -3.27 -1.99 -19.39
N TRP A 186 -4.48 -1.52 -19.14
CA TRP A 186 -5.11 -0.46 -19.95
C TRP A 186 -4.23 0.80 -19.99
N ALA A 187 -4.04 1.35 -21.20
CA ALA A 187 -3.27 2.58 -21.41
C ALA A 187 -3.87 3.73 -20.62
N GLU A 188 -5.18 3.90 -20.70
CA GLU A 188 -5.94 4.96 -20.02
C GLU A 188 -5.78 4.89 -18.50
N TYR A 189 -5.82 3.67 -17.94
CA TYR A 189 -5.58 3.50 -16.51
C TYR A 189 -4.13 3.81 -16.13
N THR A 190 -3.17 3.33 -16.90
CA THR A 190 -1.73 3.56 -16.65
C THR A 190 -1.41 5.05 -16.69
N GLU A 191 -1.91 5.77 -17.71
CA GLU A 191 -1.77 7.21 -17.85
C GLU A 191 -2.36 7.96 -16.64
N THR A 192 -3.59 7.62 -16.24
CA THR A 192 -4.23 8.19 -15.06
C THR A 192 -3.41 7.96 -13.79
N GLN A 193 -2.80 6.78 -13.62
CA GLN A 193 -1.96 6.53 -12.45
C GLN A 193 -0.67 7.34 -12.48
N LEU A 194 -0.04 7.48 -13.64
CA LEU A 194 1.16 8.30 -13.79
C LEU A 194 0.86 9.79 -13.53
N ILE A 195 -0.26 10.30 -14.03
CA ILE A 195 -0.74 11.66 -13.72
C ILE A 195 -0.99 11.80 -12.21
N SER A 196 -1.60 10.82 -11.57
CA SER A 196 -1.86 10.85 -10.12
C SER A 196 -0.58 10.83 -9.29
N PHE A 197 0.45 10.10 -9.73
CA PHE A 197 1.78 10.16 -9.12
C PHE A 197 2.43 11.52 -9.35
N ARG A 198 2.38 12.07 -10.57
CA ARG A 198 2.92 13.39 -10.89
C ARG A 198 2.30 14.48 -10.03
N ALA A 199 1.00 14.42 -9.83
CA ALA A 199 0.25 15.38 -9.01
C ALA A 199 0.39 15.13 -7.49
N GLY A 200 1.05 14.07 -7.05
CA GLY A 200 1.19 13.72 -5.63
C GLY A 200 -0.09 13.20 -4.96
N VAL A 201 -1.17 13.02 -5.72
CA VAL A 201 -2.44 12.44 -5.23
C VAL A 201 -2.23 10.97 -4.86
N ARG A 202 -1.54 10.22 -5.71
CA ARG A 202 -1.09 8.87 -5.39
C ARG A 202 0.34 8.94 -4.88
N LYS A 203 0.55 8.42 -3.67
CA LYS A 203 1.83 8.52 -2.96
C LYS A 203 2.69 7.28 -3.19
N ASN A 204 3.87 7.48 -3.72
CA ASN A 204 4.99 6.53 -3.77
C ASN A 204 6.23 7.33 -4.15
N LEU A 205 7.21 7.37 -3.26
CA LEU A 205 8.39 8.23 -3.42
C LEU A 205 9.07 8.09 -4.79
N GLN A 206 9.33 6.85 -5.22
CA GLN A 206 10.00 6.59 -6.50
C GLN A 206 9.14 7.02 -7.69
N MET A 207 7.86 6.61 -7.70
CA MET A 207 6.96 6.92 -8.81
C MET A 207 6.62 8.41 -8.89
N ASN A 208 6.49 9.11 -7.75
CA ASN A 208 6.28 10.56 -7.75
C ASN A 208 7.47 11.29 -8.37
N MET A 209 8.73 10.93 -8.00
CA MET A 209 9.94 11.52 -8.55
C MET A 209 10.09 11.26 -10.06
N ILE A 210 9.72 10.09 -10.54
CA ILE A 210 9.80 9.71 -11.96
C ILE A 210 8.71 10.43 -12.75
N ALA A 211 7.45 10.32 -12.31
CA ALA A 211 6.31 10.88 -13.03
C ALA A 211 6.34 12.42 -13.10
N ALA A 212 6.91 13.09 -12.09
CA ALA A 212 7.07 14.54 -12.07
C ALA A 212 7.90 15.09 -13.25
N LYS A 213 8.74 14.26 -13.86
CA LYS A 213 9.63 14.65 -14.94
C LYS A 213 9.07 14.38 -16.35
N LEU A 214 7.96 13.65 -16.42
CA LEU A 214 7.35 13.25 -17.69
C LEU A 214 6.33 14.30 -18.18
N SER A 215 6.41 14.65 -19.47
CA SER A 215 5.39 15.45 -20.16
C SER A 215 4.13 14.61 -20.43
N ASP A 216 3.02 15.27 -20.76
CA ASP A 216 1.76 14.57 -21.11
C ASP A 216 1.94 13.63 -22.32
N THR A 217 2.70 14.07 -23.33
CA THR A 217 3.02 13.24 -24.50
C THR A 217 3.81 11.99 -24.10
N GLU A 218 4.79 12.12 -23.20
CA GLU A 218 5.60 11.01 -22.72
C GLU A 218 4.80 10.05 -21.85
N LEU A 219 3.93 10.57 -20.96
CA LEU A 219 3.01 9.76 -20.14
C LEU A 219 2.09 8.93 -21.03
N LYS A 220 1.46 9.57 -22.03
CA LYS A 220 0.56 8.90 -22.95
C LYS A 220 1.28 7.84 -23.78
N ALA A 221 2.44 8.16 -24.35
CA ALA A 221 3.21 7.25 -25.18
C ALA A 221 3.67 6.00 -24.40
N VAL A 222 4.24 6.18 -23.19
CA VAL A 222 4.70 5.04 -22.40
C VAL A 222 3.53 4.19 -21.89
N SER A 223 2.38 4.80 -21.58
CA SER A 223 1.18 4.08 -21.15
C SER A 223 0.61 3.20 -22.25
N ASP A 224 0.57 3.71 -23.49
CA ASP A 224 0.13 2.95 -24.66
C ASP A 224 1.09 1.79 -24.96
N TYR A 225 2.39 2.02 -24.91
CA TYR A 225 3.39 0.97 -25.07
C TYR A 225 3.24 -0.14 -24.00
N ILE A 226 3.03 0.23 -22.74
CA ILE A 226 2.80 -0.70 -21.62
C ILE A 226 1.59 -1.58 -21.87
N ALA A 227 0.52 -1.06 -22.46
CA ALA A 227 -0.67 -1.85 -22.77
C ALA A 227 -0.38 -2.99 -23.76
N GLY A 228 0.60 -2.84 -24.64
CA GLY A 228 1.04 -3.86 -25.61
C GLY A 228 2.06 -4.86 -25.07
N LEU A 229 2.66 -4.66 -23.89
CA LEU A 229 3.68 -5.56 -23.31
C LEU A 229 3.11 -6.93 -22.92
N ARG A 230 3.88 -7.99 -23.20
CA ARG A 230 3.53 -9.40 -22.95
C ARG A 230 4.71 -10.17 -22.43
#